data_89518c2f32ecd45a56d952cf5204280c
#
_entry.id   89518c2f32ecd45a56d952cf5204280c
#
_cell.length_a   1.000
_cell.length_b   1.000
_cell.length_c   1.000
_cell.angle_alpha   90.00
_cell.angle_beta   90.00
_cell.angle_gamma   90.00
#
_symmetry.space_group_name_H-M   'P 1'
#
loop_
_entity.id
_entity.type
_entity.pdbx_description
1 polymer ?
#
loop_
_entity_poly.entity_id
_entity_poly.type
_entity_poly.pdbx_seq_one_letter_code
_entity_poly.pdbx_strand_id
1 'polypeptide(L)'
;LNYLRYHWFDLAIALAIALSIGLYIIQPSGMTLVLWLSLGSLFLHQIEEWRFPGYFPGMLNSAMFNSDLPDRYPLNANSGMIVNVFFGWGGYLLAALFWHQAIWLAFATILMSIGNIVAHTIIFNIKGKTLYNPGLITSWLFFAPIVYLFFDMVITEHLATPLDWVIGLVLGAVINYFCVYKMIVWLADRNTPYVFPRSFLK
;
A
#
# COMPACT_ATOMS: atom_id res chain seq x y z
N LEU A 1 12.63 13.05 12.46
CA LEU A 1 12.53 12.14 11.30
C LEU A 1 13.02 10.72 11.61
N ASN A 2 14.11 10.52 12.41
CA ASN A 2 14.60 9.15 12.70
C ASN A 2 13.56 8.28 13.40
N TYR A 3 12.81 8.81 14.35
CA TYR A 3 11.73 8.09 15.00
C TYR A 3 10.67 7.63 13.98
N LEU A 4 10.21 8.51 13.10
CA LEU A 4 9.20 8.19 12.09
C LEU A 4 9.65 7.08 11.13
N ARG A 5 10.93 7.03 10.72
CA ARG A 5 11.44 5.97 9.82
C ARG A 5 11.23 4.56 10.34
N TYR A 6 11.20 4.39 11.66
CA TYR A 6 11.10 3.10 12.32
C TYR A 6 9.75 2.84 13.00
N HIS A 7 8.84 3.84 13.00
CA HIS A 7 7.58 3.77 13.74
C HIS A 7 6.36 4.30 12.97
N TRP A 8 6.48 4.63 11.68
CA TRP A 8 5.34 5.09 10.90
C TRP A 8 4.21 4.04 10.84
N PHE A 9 4.54 2.76 10.80
CA PHE A 9 3.58 1.67 10.84
C PHE A 9 2.90 1.51 12.22
N ASP A 10 3.52 1.94 13.31
CA ASP A 10 2.86 2.05 14.62
C ASP A 10 1.86 3.22 14.60
N LEU A 11 2.17 4.32 13.90
CA LEU A 11 1.23 5.42 13.67
C LEU A 11 0.05 4.98 12.79
N ALA A 12 0.25 4.06 11.84
CA ALA A 12 -0.84 3.49 11.03
C ALA A 12 -1.91 2.81 11.91
N ILE A 13 -1.52 2.19 13.04
CA ILE A 13 -2.49 1.62 14.00
C ILE A 13 -3.38 2.71 14.58
N ALA A 14 -2.78 3.79 15.06
CA ALA A 14 -3.54 4.91 15.63
C ALA A 14 -4.45 5.59 14.59
N LEU A 15 -3.95 5.74 13.36
CA LEU A 15 -4.73 6.30 12.24
C LEU A 15 -5.88 5.39 11.81
N ALA A 16 -5.68 4.08 11.79
CA ALA A 16 -6.75 3.11 11.52
C ALA A 16 -7.87 3.19 12.56
N ILE A 17 -7.51 3.29 13.84
CA ILE A 17 -8.49 3.47 14.94
C ILE A 17 -9.23 4.80 14.80
N ALA A 18 -8.50 5.90 14.60
CA ALA A 18 -9.08 7.24 14.46
C ALA A 18 -10.03 7.31 13.24
N LEU A 19 -9.62 6.72 12.11
CA LEU A 19 -10.45 6.61 10.92
C LEU A 19 -11.73 5.80 11.19
N SER A 20 -11.62 4.66 11.85
CA SER A 20 -12.77 3.82 12.19
C SER A 20 -13.77 4.57 13.07
N ILE A 21 -13.30 5.32 14.08
CA ILE A 21 -14.13 6.18 14.92
C ILE A 21 -14.78 7.29 14.09
N GLY A 22 -14.01 7.95 13.22
CA GLY A 22 -14.51 8.98 12.32
C GLY A 22 -15.62 8.48 11.39
N LEU A 23 -15.42 7.32 10.77
CA LEU A 23 -16.43 6.69 9.91
C LEU A 23 -17.70 6.30 10.68
N TYR A 24 -17.56 5.82 11.90
CA TYR A 24 -18.69 5.52 12.77
C TYR A 24 -19.51 6.77 13.13
N ILE A 25 -18.86 7.90 13.37
CA ILE A 25 -19.52 9.17 13.74
C ILE A 25 -20.16 9.82 12.51
N ILE A 26 -19.41 9.91 11.40
CA ILE A 26 -19.81 10.67 10.20
C ILE A 26 -20.78 9.86 9.33
N GLN A 27 -20.67 8.54 9.34
CA GLN A 27 -21.48 7.60 8.55
C GLN A 27 -21.56 7.97 7.06
N PRO A 28 -20.41 8.19 6.37
CA PRO A 28 -20.44 8.44 4.95
C PRO A 28 -21.01 7.24 4.20
N SER A 29 -21.51 7.46 3.00
CA SER A 29 -22.09 6.40 2.17
C SER A 29 -21.50 6.42 0.77
N GLY A 30 -21.84 5.39 -0.03
CA GLY A 30 -21.47 5.33 -1.43
C GLY A 30 -19.95 5.31 -1.64
N MET A 31 -19.50 5.90 -2.75
CA MET A 31 -18.09 5.95 -3.12
C MET A 31 -17.21 6.61 -2.06
N THR A 32 -17.72 7.61 -1.34
CA THR A 32 -16.99 8.24 -0.23
C THR A 32 -16.61 7.21 0.84
N LEU A 33 -17.55 6.37 1.27
CA LEU A 33 -17.27 5.31 2.23
C LEU A 33 -16.24 4.32 1.69
N VAL A 34 -16.39 3.86 0.45
CA VAL A 34 -15.47 2.90 -0.19
C VAL A 34 -14.03 3.43 -0.20
N LEU A 35 -13.81 4.70 -0.52
CA LEU A 35 -12.47 5.27 -0.60
C LEU A 35 -11.84 5.53 0.78
N TRP A 36 -12.62 5.91 1.80
CA TRP A 36 -12.11 5.97 3.17
C TRP A 36 -11.81 4.57 3.73
N LEU A 37 -12.62 3.57 3.42
CA LEU A 37 -12.30 2.17 3.76
C LEU A 37 -11.07 1.68 3.01
N SER A 38 -10.83 2.15 1.77
CA SER A 38 -9.62 1.85 1.01
C SER A 38 -8.35 2.36 1.72
N LEU A 39 -8.39 3.59 2.24
CA LEU A 39 -7.30 4.13 3.07
C LEU A 39 -7.13 3.32 4.37
N GLY A 40 -8.22 2.95 5.04
CA GLY A 40 -8.18 2.09 6.22
C GLY A 40 -7.57 0.72 5.93
N SER A 41 -7.93 0.14 4.79
CA SER A 41 -7.37 -1.13 4.31
C SER A 41 -5.86 -1.05 4.09
N LEU A 42 -5.36 0.07 3.55
CA LEU A 42 -3.92 0.32 3.42
C LEU A 42 -3.22 0.33 4.79
N PHE A 43 -3.78 1.01 5.79
CA PHE A 43 -3.20 1.00 7.14
C PHE A 43 -3.11 -0.41 7.72
N LEU A 44 -4.19 -1.20 7.61
CA LEU A 44 -4.22 -2.58 8.10
C LEU A 44 -3.23 -3.48 7.34
N HIS A 45 -3.11 -3.30 6.04
CA HIS A 45 -2.14 -4.01 5.20
C HIS A 45 -0.70 -3.71 5.64
N GLN A 46 -0.37 -2.45 5.84
CA GLN A 46 0.95 -2.04 6.32
C GLN A 46 1.26 -2.54 7.73
N ILE A 47 0.24 -2.68 8.60
CA ILE A 47 0.41 -3.29 9.92
C ILE A 47 0.80 -4.78 9.78
N GLU A 48 0.19 -5.52 8.86
CA GLU A 48 0.58 -6.90 8.59
C GLU A 48 2.01 -6.99 8.03
N GLU A 49 2.36 -6.13 7.08
CA GLU A 49 3.68 -6.12 6.45
C GLU A 49 4.82 -5.77 7.41
N TRP A 50 4.60 -4.73 8.25
CA TRP A 50 5.66 -4.05 8.98
C TRP A 50 5.63 -4.28 10.49
N ARG A 51 4.52 -4.83 11.05
CA ARG A 51 4.39 -4.97 12.50
C ARG A 51 4.01 -6.38 12.96
N PHE A 52 2.97 -6.99 12.40
CA PHE A 52 2.41 -8.26 12.82
C PHE A 52 2.01 -9.12 11.61
N PRO A 53 2.90 -10.06 11.14
CA PRO A 53 4.16 -10.52 11.70
C PRO A 53 5.37 -9.63 11.39
N GLY A 54 5.31 -8.68 10.44
CA GLY A 54 6.25 -7.59 10.29
C GLY A 54 7.56 -7.89 9.57
N TYR A 55 7.75 -9.07 8.98
CA TYR A 55 9.02 -9.43 8.32
C TYR A 55 9.02 -9.18 6.79
N PHE A 56 8.04 -8.44 6.26
CA PHE A 56 7.98 -8.11 4.84
C PHE A 56 9.27 -7.46 4.29
N PRO A 57 9.92 -6.49 4.97
CA PRO A 57 11.12 -5.85 4.43
C PRO A 57 12.26 -6.81 4.14
N GLY A 58 12.58 -7.69 5.09
CA GLY A 58 13.63 -8.70 4.92
C GLY A 58 13.28 -9.71 3.85
N MET A 59 12.02 -10.16 3.81
CA MET A 59 11.52 -11.05 2.76
C MET A 59 11.61 -10.40 1.38
N LEU A 60 11.20 -9.15 1.22
CA LEU A 60 11.30 -8.43 -0.05
C LEU A 60 12.75 -8.38 -0.52
N ASN A 61 13.68 -7.98 0.34
CA ASN A 61 15.07 -7.86 0.00
C ASN A 61 15.70 -9.22 -0.38
N SER A 62 15.41 -10.27 0.38
CA SER A 62 15.96 -11.61 0.13
C SER A 62 15.29 -12.32 -1.04
N ALA A 63 13.95 -12.39 -1.06
CA ALA A 63 13.23 -13.20 -2.05
C ALA A 63 13.10 -12.51 -3.42
N MET A 64 12.87 -11.19 -3.44
CA MET A 64 12.68 -10.46 -4.69
C MET A 64 13.99 -9.99 -5.32
N PHE A 65 14.95 -9.57 -4.51
CA PHE A 65 16.19 -8.95 -4.98
C PHE A 65 17.44 -9.83 -4.77
N ASN A 66 17.29 -11.03 -4.18
CA ASN A 66 18.41 -11.91 -3.82
C ASN A 66 19.53 -11.18 -3.08
N SER A 67 19.16 -10.28 -2.17
CA SER A 67 20.10 -9.41 -1.49
C SER A 67 20.92 -10.18 -0.45
N ASP A 68 22.21 -9.93 -0.44
CA ASP A 68 23.14 -10.35 0.61
C ASP A 68 23.09 -9.44 1.86
N LEU A 69 22.34 -8.32 1.78
CA LEU A 69 22.10 -7.37 2.87
C LEU A 69 20.58 -7.18 3.09
N PRO A 70 19.85 -8.23 3.49
CA PRO A 70 18.38 -8.18 3.59
C PRO A 70 17.88 -7.17 4.61
N ASP A 71 18.72 -6.72 5.53
CA ASP A 71 18.41 -5.74 6.55
C ASP A 71 18.43 -4.28 6.05
N ARG A 72 18.85 -4.02 4.80
CA ARG A 72 19.01 -2.64 4.32
C ARG A 72 18.98 -2.42 2.81
N TYR A 73 19.07 -3.45 2.00
CA TYR A 73 19.28 -3.29 0.55
C TYR A 73 18.44 -4.26 -0.29
N PRO A 74 17.75 -3.80 -1.36
CA PRO A 74 17.63 -2.39 -1.78
C PRO A 74 16.62 -1.58 -0.95
N LEU A 75 15.59 -2.25 -0.34
CA LEU A 75 14.66 -1.59 0.57
C LEU A 75 15.37 -1.35 1.90
N ASN A 76 15.27 -0.12 2.41
CA ASN A 76 15.75 0.29 3.72
C ASN A 76 14.68 1.07 4.48
N ALA A 77 14.90 1.38 5.77
CA ALA A 77 13.87 2.03 6.58
C ALA A 77 13.45 3.41 6.04
N ASN A 78 14.35 4.11 5.33
CA ASN A 78 14.02 5.40 4.73
C ASN A 78 13.16 5.26 3.48
N SER A 79 13.55 4.39 2.54
CA SER A 79 12.76 4.16 1.32
C SER A 79 11.41 3.51 1.64
N GLY A 80 11.35 2.62 2.64
CA GLY A 80 10.09 2.06 3.14
C GLY A 80 9.14 3.13 3.65
N MET A 81 9.61 4.07 4.47
CA MET A 81 8.79 5.19 4.93
C MET A 81 8.32 6.07 3.76
N ILE A 82 9.20 6.44 2.83
CA ILE A 82 8.84 7.31 1.70
C ILE A 82 7.76 6.65 0.82
N VAL A 83 7.95 5.40 0.45
CA VAL A 83 6.98 4.67 -0.39
C VAL A 83 5.62 4.56 0.30
N ASN A 84 5.61 4.15 1.55
CA ASN A 84 4.37 3.83 2.25
C ASN A 84 3.63 5.08 2.78
N VAL A 85 4.36 6.05 3.34
CA VAL A 85 3.72 7.25 3.91
C VAL A 85 3.47 8.28 2.83
N PHE A 86 4.50 8.69 2.08
CA PHE A 86 4.35 9.80 1.14
C PHE A 86 3.48 9.40 -0.05
N PHE A 87 3.81 8.28 -0.72
CA PHE A 87 3.03 7.85 -1.89
C PHE A 87 1.80 7.03 -1.52
N GLY A 88 1.91 6.14 -0.53
CA GLY A 88 0.79 5.33 -0.07
C GLY A 88 -0.28 6.19 0.62
N TRP A 89 -0.02 6.69 1.82
CA TRP A 89 -1.03 7.47 2.56
C TRP A 89 -1.47 8.72 1.80
N GLY A 90 -0.51 9.45 1.20
CA GLY A 90 -0.80 10.65 0.41
C GLY A 90 -1.73 10.36 -0.77
N GLY A 91 -1.44 9.33 -1.55
CA GLY A 91 -2.26 8.94 -2.70
C GLY A 91 -3.68 8.54 -2.31
N TYR A 92 -3.83 7.64 -1.33
CA TYR A 92 -5.15 7.17 -0.88
C TYR A 92 -5.96 8.29 -0.19
N LEU A 93 -5.30 9.16 0.57
CA LEU A 93 -5.96 10.32 1.18
C LEU A 93 -6.46 11.30 0.11
N LEU A 94 -5.62 11.63 -0.88
CA LEU A 94 -6.02 12.50 -1.99
C LEU A 94 -7.19 11.89 -2.79
N ALA A 95 -7.17 10.58 -3.04
CA ALA A 95 -8.28 9.90 -3.68
C ALA A 95 -9.58 10.02 -2.86
N ALA A 96 -9.53 9.77 -1.54
CA ALA A 96 -10.70 9.86 -0.68
C ALA A 96 -11.27 11.28 -0.56
N LEU A 97 -10.42 12.31 -0.61
CA LEU A 97 -10.83 13.70 -0.48
C LEU A 97 -11.34 14.31 -1.80
N PHE A 98 -10.75 13.95 -2.93
CA PHE A 98 -10.95 14.63 -4.21
C PHE A 98 -11.62 13.78 -5.29
N TRP A 99 -12.15 12.61 -4.99
CA TRP A 99 -12.75 11.72 -5.99
C TRP A 99 -13.88 12.38 -6.79
N HIS A 100 -14.65 13.28 -6.19
CA HIS A 100 -15.72 14.00 -6.88
C HIS A 100 -15.23 14.87 -8.06
N GLN A 101 -14.02 15.40 -7.95
CA GLN A 101 -13.37 16.24 -8.97
C GLN A 101 -12.43 15.45 -9.86
N ALA A 102 -11.89 14.35 -9.33
CA ALA A 102 -10.80 13.61 -9.96
C ALA A 102 -10.88 12.10 -9.62
N ILE A 103 -11.95 11.44 -10.11
CA ILE A 103 -12.15 10.00 -9.84
C ILE A 103 -10.99 9.14 -10.36
N TRP A 104 -10.23 9.63 -11.33
CA TRP A 104 -9.00 8.99 -11.80
C TRP A 104 -7.93 8.82 -10.74
N LEU A 105 -7.92 9.64 -9.66
CA LEU A 105 -7.07 9.38 -8.47
C LEU A 105 -7.50 8.10 -7.76
N ALA A 106 -8.81 7.88 -7.63
CA ALA A 106 -9.33 6.66 -7.03
C ALA A 106 -8.96 5.42 -7.87
N PHE A 107 -9.09 5.48 -9.20
CA PHE A 107 -8.61 4.41 -10.09
C PHE A 107 -7.13 4.11 -9.86
N ALA A 108 -6.29 5.14 -9.73
CA ALA A 108 -4.86 4.95 -9.53
C ALA A 108 -4.55 4.23 -8.21
N THR A 109 -5.23 4.57 -7.10
CA THR A 109 -5.04 3.91 -5.81
C THR A 109 -5.64 2.50 -5.76
N ILE A 110 -6.77 2.29 -6.43
CA ILE A 110 -7.35 0.94 -6.59
C ILE A 110 -6.41 0.05 -7.41
N LEU A 111 -5.75 0.58 -8.44
CA LEU A 111 -4.74 -0.18 -9.19
C LEU A 111 -3.52 -0.53 -8.32
N MET A 112 -3.14 0.32 -7.36
CA MET A 112 -2.13 -0.03 -6.34
C MET A 112 -2.63 -1.19 -5.45
N SER A 113 -3.89 -1.17 -5.02
CA SER A 113 -4.48 -2.29 -4.25
C SER A 113 -4.47 -3.59 -5.05
N ILE A 114 -4.81 -3.55 -6.34
CA ILE A 114 -4.72 -4.71 -7.26
C ILE A 114 -3.28 -5.18 -7.38
N GLY A 115 -2.33 -4.27 -7.52
CA GLY A 115 -0.90 -4.57 -7.56
C GLY A 115 -0.43 -5.33 -6.31
N ASN A 116 -0.88 -4.91 -5.13
CA ASN A 116 -0.61 -5.61 -3.87
C ASN A 116 -1.24 -7.01 -3.84
N ILE A 117 -2.52 -7.15 -4.23
CA ILE A 117 -3.18 -8.46 -4.29
C ILE A 117 -2.37 -9.42 -5.18
N VAL A 118 -1.98 -8.99 -6.38
CA VAL A 118 -1.19 -9.80 -7.31
C VAL A 118 0.20 -10.12 -6.75
N ALA A 119 0.86 -9.12 -6.19
CA ALA A 119 2.21 -9.28 -5.64
C ALA A 119 2.22 -10.29 -4.47
N HIS A 120 1.33 -10.12 -3.48
CA HIS A 120 1.27 -11.00 -2.30
C HIS A 120 0.74 -12.39 -2.64
N THR A 121 -0.20 -12.52 -3.58
CA THR A 121 -0.77 -13.81 -3.94
C THR A 121 0.16 -14.63 -4.83
N ILE A 122 0.81 -13.99 -5.80
CA ILE A 122 1.56 -14.70 -6.85
C ILE A 122 3.06 -14.48 -6.69
N ILE A 123 3.50 -13.22 -6.78
CA ILE A 123 4.92 -12.90 -6.97
C ILE A 123 5.73 -13.29 -5.72
N PHE A 124 5.30 -12.83 -4.55
CA PHE A 124 6.04 -13.07 -3.30
C PHE A 124 5.96 -14.52 -2.85
N ASN A 125 4.84 -15.21 -3.10
CA ASN A 125 4.73 -16.63 -2.79
C ASN A 125 5.64 -17.50 -3.69
N ILE A 126 5.68 -17.21 -4.99
CA ILE A 126 6.58 -17.93 -5.91
C ILE A 126 8.05 -17.66 -5.59
N LYS A 127 8.42 -16.38 -5.46
CA LYS A 127 9.81 -15.96 -5.19
C LYS A 127 10.28 -16.37 -3.79
N GLY A 128 9.42 -16.24 -2.80
CA GLY A 128 9.71 -16.64 -1.41
C GLY A 128 9.55 -18.13 -1.15
N LYS A 129 9.09 -18.92 -2.14
CA LYS A 129 8.79 -20.37 -1.99
C LYS A 129 7.93 -20.65 -0.76
N THR A 130 6.87 -19.88 -0.58
CA THR A 130 5.97 -19.91 0.59
C THR A 130 4.51 -19.85 0.15
N LEU A 131 3.60 -20.28 1.01
CA LEU A 131 2.17 -20.11 0.82
C LEU A 131 1.60 -18.88 1.56
N TYR A 132 2.41 -18.29 2.43
CA TYR A 132 2.05 -17.08 3.18
C TYR A 132 3.23 -16.12 3.23
N ASN A 133 2.91 -14.84 3.07
CA ASN A 133 3.82 -13.73 3.29
C ASN A 133 3.05 -12.56 3.96
N PRO A 134 3.72 -11.69 4.74
CA PRO A 134 3.06 -10.55 5.37
C PRO A 134 2.44 -9.64 4.32
N GLY A 135 1.16 -9.31 4.47
CA GLY A 135 0.34 -8.57 3.52
C GLY A 135 -0.64 -9.44 2.73
N LEU A 136 -0.48 -10.76 2.71
CA LEU A 136 -1.36 -11.66 1.95
C LEU A 136 -2.79 -11.68 2.51
N ILE A 137 -2.95 -11.80 3.84
CA ILE A 137 -4.27 -11.90 4.46
C ILE A 137 -5.05 -10.61 4.26
N THR A 138 -4.43 -9.47 4.53
CA THR A 138 -5.08 -8.16 4.38
C THR A 138 -5.36 -7.81 2.92
N SER A 139 -4.54 -8.27 1.97
CA SER A 139 -4.81 -8.12 0.55
C SER A 139 -6.14 -8.79 0.15
N TRP A 140 -6.40 -9.99 0.63
CA TRP A 140 -7.64 -10.68 0.32
C TRP A 140 -8.81 -10.23 1.19
N LEU A 141 -8.59 -9.98 2.47
CA LEU A 141 -9.67 -9.65 3.40
C LEU A 141 -10.17 -8.20 3.22
N PHE A 142 -9.29 -7.29 2.82
CA PHE A 142 -9.62 -5.87 2.73
C PHE A 142 -9.51 -5.30 1.32
N PHE A 143 -8.36 -5.46 0.62
CA PHE A 143 -8.23 -4.86 -0.71
C PHE A 143 -9.17 -5.51 -1.73
N ALA A 144 -9.31 -6.83 -1.75
CA ALA A 144 -10.15 -7.47 -2.76
C ALA A 144 -11.64 -7.05 -2.69
N PRO A 145 -12.30 -7.01 -1.53
CA PRO A 145 -13.65 -6.47 -1.42
C PRO A 145 -13.76 -4.99 -1.83
N ILE A 146 -12.79 -4.16 -1.45
CA ILE A 146 -12.78 -2.74 -1.81
C ILE A 146 -12.64 -2.55 -3.33
N VAL A 147 -11.76 -3.32 -3.97
CA VAL A 147 -11.60 -3.31 -5.44
C VAL A 147 -12.92 -3.68 -6.11
N TYR A 148 -13.58 -4.73 -5.63
CA TYR A 148 -14.87 -5.15 -6.16
C TYR A 148 -15.93 -4.04 -6.01
N LEU A 149 -16.12 -3.51 -4.81
CA LEU A 149 -17.11 -2.47 -4.54
C LEU A 149 -16.84 -1.19 -5.35
N PHE A 150 -15.58 -0.81 -5.51
CA PHE A 150 -15.21 0.34 -6.31
C PHE A 150 -15.66 0.19 -7.77
N PHE A 151 -15.30 -0.93 -8.41
CA PHE A 151 -15.68 -1.13 -9.81
C PHE A 151 -17.18 -1.36 -10.00
N ASP A 152 -17.82 -2.06 -9.08
CA ASP A 152 -19.28 -2.22 -9.08
C ASP A 152 -19.97 -0.86 -9.10
N MET A 153 -19.63 0.04 -8.19
CA MET A 153 -20.21 1.38 -8.10
C MET A 153 -19.86 2.25 -9.32
N VAL A 154 -18.59 2.23 -9.76
CA VAL A 154 -18.20 3.02 -10.94
C VAL A 154 -19.00 2.64 -12.18
N ILE A 155 -19.26 1.34 -12.35
CA ILE A 155 -20.00 0.83 -13.51
C ILE A 155 -21.51 1.07 -13.35
N THR A 156 -22.08 0.72 -12.22
CA THR A 156 -23.54 0.79 -12.02
C THR A 156 -24.05 2.20 -11.87
N GLU A 157 -23.28 3.09 -11.27
CA GLU A 157 -23.65 4.50 -11.06
C GLU A 157 -23.07 5.44 -12.14
N HIS A 158 -22.35 4.89 -13.14
CA HIS A 158 -21.74 5.64 -14.24
C HIS A 158 -20.85 6.82 -13.75
N LEU A 159 -20.05 6.60 -12.72
CA LEU A 159 -19.28 7.66 -12.04
C LEU A 159 -18.07 8.17 -12.82
N ALA A 160 -17.65 7.50 -13.87
CA ALA A 160 -16.42 7.82 -14.59
C ALA A 160 -16.64 7.91 -16.10
N THR A 161 -16.01 8.91 -16.72
CA THR A 161 -15.92 9.04 -18.18
C THR A 161 -14.84 8.09 -18.74
N PRO A 162 -14.86 7.80 -20.06
CA PRO A 162 -13.77 7.05 -20.69
C PRO A 162 -12.38 7.66 -20.46
N LEU A 163 -12.30 8.98 -20.36
CA LEU A 163 -11.05 9.68 -20.10
C LEU A 163 -10.55 9.42 -18.66
N ASP A 164 -11.44 9.38 -17.67
CA ASP A 164 -11.09 9.04 -16.28
C ASP A 164 -10.50 7.64 -16.18
N TRP A 165 -11.06 6.67 -16.91
CA TRP A 165 -10.52 5.31 -17.00
C TRP A 165 -9.09 5.32 -17.54
N VAL A 166 -8.86 6.01 -18.66
CA VAL A 166 -7.52 6.06 -19.28
C VAL A 166 -6.51 6.73 -18.35
N ILE A 167 -6.85 7.91 -17.83
CA ILE A 167 -5.95 8.65 -16.91
C ILE A 167 -5.67 7.82 -15.67
N GLY A 168 -6.69 7.27 -15.03
CA GLY A 168 -6.55 6.51 -13.78
C GLY A 168 -5.73 5.24 -13.94
N LEU A 169 -5.95 4.47 -15.00
CA LEU A 169 -5.17 3.26 -15.28
C LEU A 169 -3.71 3.58 -15.62
N VAL A 170 -3.47 4.59 -16.44
CA VAL A 170 -2.09 5.03 -16.77
C VAL A 170 -1.38 5.56 -15.53
N LEU A 171 -2.04 6.44 -14.76
CA LEU A 171 -1.47 6.97 -13.52
C LEU A 171 -1.19 5.86 -12.50
N GLY A 172 -2.11 4.93 -12.32
CA GLY A 172 -1.92 3.81 -11.42
C GLY A 172 -0.74 2.92 -11.82
N ALA A 173 -0.57 2.64 -13.11
CA ALA A 173 0.60 1.91 -13.62
C ALA A 173 1.91 2.69 -13.38
N VAL A 174 1.90 4.00 -13.64
CA VAL A 174 3.03 4.90 -13.38
C VAL A 174 3.39 4.91 -11.89
N ILE A 175 2.41 5.04 -11.00
CA ILE A 175 2.64 5.06 -9.56
C ILE A 175 3.20 3.71 -9.09
N ASN A 176 2.62 2.58 -9.48
CA ASN A 176 3.14 1.26 -9.12
C ASN A 176 4.60 1.07 -9.55
N TYR A 177 4.93 1.50 -10.77
CA TYR A 177 6.28 1.33 -11.29
C TYR A 177 7.27 2.33 -10.69
N PHE A 178 6.96 3.62 -10.72
CA PHE A 178 7.92 4.67 -10.33
C PHE A 178 7.92 4.95 -8.83
N CYS A 179 6.73 5.07 -8.21
CA CYS A 179 6.63 5.47 -6.81
C CYS A 179 6.77 4.30 -5.83
N VAL A 180 6.61 3.05 -6.30
CA VAL A 180 6.88 1.86 -5.48
C VAL A 180 8.20 1.22 -5.92
N TYR A 181 8.22 0.53 -7.06
CA TYR A 181 9.38 -0.27 -7.46
C TYR A 181 10.64 0.58 -7.70
N LYS A 182 10.56 1.59 -8.58
CA LYS A 182 11.73 2.43 -8.91
C LYS A 182 12.20 3.28 -7.73
N MET A 183 11.29 3.75 -6.89
CA MET A 183 11.66 4.53 -5.70
C MET A 183 12.53 3.71 -4.74
N ILE A 184 12.19 2.43 -4.52
CA ILE A 184 13.03 1.51 -3.74
C ILE A 184 14.43 1.40 -4.35
N VAL A 185 14.52 1.22 -5.67
CA VAL A 185 15.80 1.07 -6.38
C VAL A 185 16.60 2.37 -6.40
N TRP A 186 15.97 3.53 -6.60
CA TRP A 186 16.64 4.83 -6.61
C TRP A 186 17.17 5.25 -5.23
N LEU A 187 16.49 4.86 -4.16
CA LEU A 187 16.90 5.13 -2.79
C LEU A 187 17.74 4.00 -2.18
N ALA A 188 18.10 3.00 -3.00
CA ALA A 188 18.92 1.89 -2.56
C ALA A 188 20.35 2.34 -2.27
N ASP A 189 20.84 2.02 -1.08
CA ASP A 189 22.21 2.30 -0.65
C ASP A 189 22.70 1.16 0.25
N ARG A 190 23.76 0.48 -0.18
CA ARG A 190 24.36 -0.65 0.58
C ARG A 190 24.99 -0.19 1.89
N ASN A 191 25.41 1.08 1.96
CA ASN A 191 26.08 1.67 3.13
C ASN A 191 25.13 2.54 3.97
N THR A 192 23.84 2.46 3.71
CA THR A 192 22.84 3.26 4.43
C THR A 192 22.87 3.00 5.94
N PRO A 193 22.74 4.04 6.78
CA PRO A 193 22.53 3.86 8.23
C PRO A 193 21.10 3.43 8.58
N TYR A 194 20.19 3.38 7.61
CA TYR A 194 18.76 3.08 7.82
C TYR A 194 18.48 1.58 7.79
N VAL A 195 19.06 0.86 8.73
CA VAL A 195 19.05 -0.60 8.83
C VAL A 195 17.80 -1.07 9.58
N PHE A 196 17.14 -2.09 9.05
CA PHE A 196 16.03 -2.74 9.76
C PHE A 196 16.50 -3.54 10.97
N PRO A 197 15.78 -3.48 12.11
CA PRO A 197 16.05 -4.34 13.24
C PRO A 197 15.81 -5.83 12.88
N ARG A 198 16.41 -6.73 13.64
CA ARG A 198 16.34 -8.19 13.40
C ARG A 198 14.91 -8.74 13.33
N SER A 199 13.96 -8.11 14.00
CA SER A 199 12.55 -8.51 13.97
C SER A 199 11.91 -8.41 12.58
N PHE A 200 12.50 -7.65 11.67
CA PHE A 200 12.06 -7.51 10.28
C PHE A 200 12.70 -8.53 9.31
N LEU A 201 13.58 -9.36 9.85
CA LEU A 201 14.29 -10.40 9.10
C LEU A 201 13.76 -11.77 9.54
N LYS A 202 13.38 -12.58 8.58
CA LYS A 202 12.97 -13.95 8.83
C LYS A 202 13.93 -14.89 8.15
#